data_8682c70163c4f6c64375ffb3512f67bf
#
_entry.id   8682c70163c4f6c64375ffb3512f67bf
#
_cell.length_a   1.000
_cell.length_b   1.000
_cell.length_c   1.000
_cell.angle_alpha   90.00
_cell.angle_beta   90.00
_cell.angle_gamma   90.00
#
_symmetry.space_group_name_H-M   'P 1'
#
loop_
_entity.id
_entity.type
_entity.pdbx_description
1 polymer ?
#
loop_
_entity_poly.entity_id
_entity_poly.type
_entity_poly.pdbx_seq_one_letter_code
_entity_poly.pdbx_strand_id
1 'polypeptide(L)'
;MDKRIRLNILYDYYKDFFTEKQQSYFEDYYYNNYSLGEIAEVNNVSRNAIHNQLKIDEDRLEQMESILNLVDKKSKIISMLKSKISDELLDKIEELL
;
A
#
# COMPACT_ATOMS: atom_id res chain seq x y z
N MET A 1 1.25 1.48 14.51
CA MET A 1 0.58 2.06 13.33
C MET A 1 -0.64 1.23 13.00
N ASP A 2 -1.74 1.90 12.67
CA ASP A 2 -2.96 1.23 12.23
C ASP A 2 -2.71 0.38 10.99
N LYS A 3 -3.26 -0.83 10.95
CA LYS A 3 -3.07 -1.78 9.85
C LYS A 3 -3.50 -1.20 8.51
N ARG A 4 -4.63 -0.49 8.47
CA ARG A 4 -5.17 0.10 7.24
C ARG A 4 -4.23 1.18 6.70
N ILE A 5 -3.72 2.04 7.57
CA ILE A 5 -2.76 3.09 7.19
C ILE A 5 -1.48 2.46 6.67
N ARG A 6 -0.97 1.44 7.36
CA ARG A 6 0.24 0.73 6.93
C ARG A 6 0.07 0.10 5.55
N LEU A 7 -1.03 -0.60 5.32
CA LEU A 7 -1.29 -1.24 4.02
C LEU A 7 -1.40 -0.23 2.89
N ASN A 8 -2.00 0.93 3.14
CA ASN A 8 -2.07 2.00 2.14
C ASN A 8 -0.68 2.53 1.79
N ILE A 9 0.19 2.70 2.77
CA ILE A 9 1.58 3.13 2.53
C ILE A 9 2.33 2.08 1.69
N LEU A 10 2.22 0.81 2.07
CA LEU A 10 2.85 -0.28 1.32
C LEU A 10 2.31 -0.36 -0.11
N TYR A 11 1.02 -0.21 -0.27
CA TYR A 11 0.39 -0.26 -1.58
C TYR A 11 0.88 0.86 -2.50
N ASP A 12 1.04 2.08 -2.00
CA ASP A 12 1.58 3.19 -2.79
C ASP A 12 2.95 2.87 -3.37
N TYR A 13 3.78 2.12 -2.63
CA TYR A 13 5.10 1.72 -3.10
C TYR A 13 5.10 0.54 -4.05
N TYR A 14 4.22 -0.44 -3.81
CA TYR A 14 4.31 -1.74 -4.47
C TYR A 14 3.15 -2.07 -5.41
N LYS A 15 2.22 -1.13 -5.63
CA LYS A 15 1.01 -1.39 -6.42
C LYS A 15 1.28 -1.85 -7.85
N ASP A 16 2.37 -1.38 -8.46
CA ASP A 16 2.70 -1.72 -9.85
C ASP A 16 3.08 -3.19 -10.03
N PHE A 17 3.34 -3.91 -8.94
CA PHE A 17 3.57 -5.35 -8.97
C PHE A 17 2.27 -6.16 -8.96
N PHE A 18 1.12 -5.49 -8.84
CA PHE A 18 -0.18 -6.15 -8.84
C PHE A 18 -0.88 -5.99 -10.18
N THR A 19 -1.74 -6.94 -10.52
CA THR A 19 -2.57 -6.86 -11.72
C THR A 19 -3.60 -5.74 -11.57
N GLU A 20 -4.17 -5.29 -12.68
CA GLU A 20 -5.25 -4.30 -12.65
C GLU A 20 -6.43 -4.76 -11.81
N LYS A 21 -6.78 -6.03 -11.88
CA LYS A 21 -7.87 -6.60 -11.10
C LYS A 21 -7.57 -6.60 -9.60
N GLN A 22 -6.36 -6.96 -9.21
CA GLN A 22 -5.92 -6.90 -7.82
C GLN A 22 -5.93 -5.46 -7.30
N GLN A 23 -5.45 -4.53 -8.09
CA GLN A 23 -5.49 -3.10 -7.77
C GLN A 23 -6.94 -2.63 -7.60
N SER A 24 -7.83 -3.01 -8.49
CA SER A 24 -9.24 -2.64 -8.42
C SER A 24 -9.88 -3.10 -7.12
N TYR A 25 -9.68 -4.35 -6.71
CA TYR A 25 -10.24 -4.88 -5.46
C TYR A 25 -9.67 -4.17 -4.24
N PHE A 26 -8.36 -3.95 -4.22
CA PHE A 26 -7.69 -3.28 -3.12
C PHE A 26 -8.20 -1.84 -2.97
N GLU A 27 -8.23 -1.09 -4.06
CA GLU A 27 -8.65 0.32 -4.05
C GLU A 27 -10.12 0.47 -3.72
N ASP A 28 -10.98 -0.40 -4.21
CA ASP A 28 -12.40 -0.38 -3.86
C ASP A 28 -12.61 -0.59 -2.36
N TYR A 29 -11.89 -1.50 -1.77
CA TYR A 29 -12.03 -1.79 -0.35
C TYR A 29 -11.37 -0.72 0.53
N TYR A 30 -10.13 -0.37 0.24
CA TYR A 30 -9.33 0.50 1.11
C TYR A 30 -9.48 1.98 0.83
N TYR A 31 -9.75 2.39 -0.40
CA TYR A 31 -9.87 3.79 -0.77
C TYR A 31 -11.32 4.23 -0.94
N ASN A 32 -12.15 3.39 -1.56
CA ASN A 32 -13.53 3.75 -1.90
C ASN A 32 -14.55 3.27 -0.87
N ASN A 33 -14.11 2.59 0.18
CA ASN A 33 -14.95 2.11 1.29
C ASN A 33 -16.07 1.16 0.86
N TYR A 34 -15.89 0.41 -0.23
CA TYR A 34 -16.85 -0.61 -0.61
C TYR A 34 -16.74 -1.80 0.34
N SER A 35 -17.88 -2.40 0.66
CA SER A 35 -17.90 -3.64 1.42
C SER A 35 -17.43 -4.81 0.55
N LEU A 36 -17.03 -5.91 1.20
CA LEU A 36 -16.67 -7.13 0.48
C LEU A 36 -17.82 -7.61 -0.40
N GLY A 37 -19.06 -7.53 0.11
CA GLY A 37 -20.25 -7.90 -0.64
C GLY A 37 -20.51 -7.05 -1.86
N GLU A 38 -20.30 -5.73 -1.74
CA GLU A 38 -20.44 -4.81 -2.86
C GLU A 38 -19.43 -5.08 -3.96
N ILE A 39 -18.16 -5.29 -3.59
CA ILE A 39 -17.10 -5.62 -4.56
C ILE A 39 -17.43 -6.95 -5.25
N ALA A 40 -17.86 -7.94 -4.49
CA ALA A 40 -18.22 -9.25 -5.01
C ALA A 40 -19.36 -9.17 -6.03
N GLU A 41 -20.40 -8.39 -5.71
CA GLU A 41 -21.56 -8.21 -6.60
C GLU A 41 -21.17 -7.57 -7.91
N VAL A 42 -20.40 -6.47 -7.87
CA VAL A 42 -19.94 -5.77 -9.08
C VAL A 42 -19.07 -6.66 -9.96
N ASN A 43 -18.25 -7.51 -9.35
CA ASN A 43 -17.32 -8.36 -10.09
C ASN A 43 -17.85 -9.76 -10.39
N ASN A 44 -19.08 -10.05 -9.99
CA ASN A 44 -19.75 -11.33 -10.22
C ASN A 44 -18.95 -12.52 -9.66
N VAL A 45 -18.46 -12.37 -8.46
CA VAL A 45 -17.74 -13.40 -7.71
C VAL A 45 -18.31 -13.50 -6.30
N SER A 46 -17.88 -14.49 -5.52
CA SER A 46 -18.35 -14.64 -4.14
C SER A 46 -17.66 -13.62 -3.21
N ARG A 47 -18.34 -13.30 -2.10
CA ARG A 47 -17.76 -12.48 -1.04
C ARG A 47 -16.46 -13.10 -0.50
N ASN A 48 -16.45 -14.43 -0.34
CA ASN A 48 -15.26 -15.14 0.14
C ASN A 48 -14.09 -15.03 -0.85
N ALA A 49 -14.37 -15.02 -2.15
CA ALA A 49 -13.32 -14.84 -3.16
C ALA A 49 -12.64 -13.48 -3.00
N ILE A 50 -13.41 -12.41 -2.76
CA ILE A 50 -12.85 -11.07 -2.51
C ILE A 50 -12.04 -11.06 -1.21
N HIS A 51 -12.59 -11.61 -0.13
CA HIS A 51 -11.90 -11.68 1.15
C HIS A 51 -10.55 -12.40 1.03
N ASN A 52 -10.53 -13.54 0.38
CA ASN A 52 -9.32 -14.33 0.20
C ASN A 52 -8.30 -13.62 -0.68
N GLN A 53 -8.75 -12.96 -1.76
CA GLN A 53 -7.85 -12.22 -2.64
C GLN A 53 -7.22 -11.03 -1.92
N LEU A 54 -8.00 -10.28 -1.16
CA LEU A 54 -7.47 -9.17 -0.37
C LEU A 54 -6.45 -9.64 0.66
N LYS A 55 -6.70 -10.78 1.30
CA LYS A 55 -5.77 -11.36 2.27
C LYS A 55 -4.44 -11.74 1.61
N ILE A 56 -4.50 -12.34 0.43
CA ILE A 56 -3.30 -12.67 -0.36
C ILE A 56 -2.53 -11.40 -0.72
N ASP A 57 -3.23 -10.35 -1.15
CA ASP A 57 -2.60 -9.09 -1.53
C ASP A 57 -1.94 -8.41 -0.33
N GLU A 58 -2.61 -8.40 0.83
CA GLU A 58 -2.05 -7.85 2.06
C GLU A 58 -0.77 -8.58 2.47
N ASP A 59 -0.80 -9.91 2.44
CA ASP A 59 0.36 -10.73 2.79
C ASP A 59 1.52 -10.49 1.82
N ARG A 60 1.21 -10.32 0.54
CA ARG A 60 2.21 -10.04 -0.49
C ARG A 60 2.86 -8.68 -0.31
N LEU A 61 2.10 -7.65 0.06
CA LEU A 61 2.64 -6.32 0.38
C LEU A 61 3.65 -6.40 1.53
N GLU A 62 3.28 -7.10 2.61
CA GLU A 62 4.18 -7.28 3.75
C GLU A 62 5.42 -8.07 3.37
N GLN A 63 5.28 -9.08 2.53
CA GLN A 63 6.41 -9.87 2.05
C GLN A 63 7.36 -9.03 1.21
N MET A 64 6.84 -8.21 0.30
CA MET A 64 7.66 -7.31 -0.51
C MET A 64 8.43 -6.32 0.35
N GLU A 65 7.78 -5.73 1.34
CA GLU A 65 8.45 -4.81 2.26
C GLU A 65 9.52 -5.53 3.08
N SER A 66 9.28 -6.75 3.52
CA SER A 66 10.27 -7.53 4.27
C SER A 66 11.54 -7.82 3.46
N ILE A 67 11.42 -7.90 2.14
CA ILE A 67 12.54 -8.14 1.24
C ILE A 67 13.21 -6.84 0.81
N LEU A 68 12.42 -5.86 0.38
CA LEU A 68 12.93 -4.63 -0.26
C LEU A 68 13.17 -3.50 0.74
N ASN A 69 12.38 -3.44 1.82
CA ASN A 69 12.48 -2.42 2.87
C ASN A 69 12.42 -0.98 2.37
N LEU A 70 11.75 -0.71 1.25
CA LEU A 70 11.73 0.64 0.66
C LEU A 70 11.03 1.67 1.54
N VAL A 71 9.93 1.30 2.18
CA VAL A 71 9.19 2.19 3.08
C VAL A 71 10.01 2.45 4.34
N ASP A 72 10.58 1.40 4.95
CA ASP A 72 11.40 1.52 6.14
C ASP A 72 12.67 2.34 5.88
N LYS A 73 13.35 2.09 4.77
CA LYS A 73 14.55 2.85 4.38
C LYS A 73 14.25 4.32 4.16
N LYS A 74 13.16 4.64 3.46
CA LYS A 74 12.76 6.03 3.27
C LYS A 74 12.52 6.72 4.60
N SER A 75 11.76 6.11 5.49
CA SER A 75 11.47 6.65 6.80
C SER A 75 12.76 6.95 7.60
N LYS A 76 13.70 6.01 7.58
CA LYS A 76 14.99 6.16 8.28
C LYS A 76 15.83 7.27 7.66
N ILE A 77 15.93 7.34 6.35
CA ILE A 77 16.70 8.36 5.66
C ILE A 77 16.16 9.75 5.96
N ILE A 78 14.86 9.95 5.85
CA ILE A 78 14.20 11.22 6.14
C ILE A 78 14.41 11.61 7.61
N SER A 79 14.27 10.67 8.52
CA SER A 79 14.51 10.87 9.96
C SER A 79 15.93 11.35 10.25
N MET A 80 16.91 10.76 9.56
CA MET A 80 18.33 11.11 9.73
C MET A 80 18.65 12.50 9.19
N LEU A 81 17.95 12.95 8.16
CA LEU A 81 18.21 14.25 7.52
C LEU A 81 17.39 15.38 8.12
N LYS A 82 16.29 15.06 8.78
CA LYS A 82 15.41 16.06 9.38
C LYS A 82 16.17 16.94 10.35
N SER A 83 15.97 18.26 10.25
CA SER A 83 16.65 19.27 11.06
C SER A 83 18.15 19.45 10.75
N LYS A 84 18.70 18.70 9.79
CA LYS A 84 20.11 18.82 9.39
C LYS A 84 20.28 19.50 8.04
N ILE A 85 19.22 19.55 7.26
CA ILE A 85 19.17 20.20 5.94
C ILE A 85 17.92 21.07 5.89
N SER A 86 17.83 21.95 4.87
CA SER A 86 16.65 22.79 4.68
C SER A 86 15.42 21.93 4.34
N ASP A 87 14.23 22.44 4.69
CA ASP A 87 12.98 21.75 4.36
C ASP A 87 12.81 21.63 2.84
N GLU A 88 13.26 22.63 2.08
CA GLU A 88 13.22 22.58 0.61
C GLU A 88 14.05 21.42 0.06
N LEU A 89 15.26 21.23 0.57
CA LEU A 89 16.11 20.12 0.14
C LEU A 89 15.56 18.79 0.59
N LEU A 90 15.00 18.72 1.80
CA LEU A 90 14.38 17.51 2.32
C LEU A 90 13.21 17.08 1.43
N ASP A 91 12.36 18.01 1.01
CA ASP A 91 11.23 17.73 0.12
C ASP A 91 11.71 17.16 -1.22
N LYS A 92 12.79 17.71 -1.77
CA LYS A 92 13.38 17.19 -3.02
C LYS A 92 13.89 15.76 -2.86
N ILE A 93 14.48 15.45 -1.73
CA ILE A 93 14.97 14.10 -1.44
C ILE A 93 13.79 13.13 -1.28
N GLU A 94 12.72 13.55 -0.61
CA GLU A 94 11.51 12.73 -0.46
C GLU A 94 10.91 12.37 -1.81
N GLU A 95 10.91 13.29 -2.77
CA GLU A 95 10.40 13.03 -4.12
C GLU A 95 11.20 11.93 -4.84
N LEU A 96 12.47 11.78 -4.52
CA LEU A 96 13.33 10.76 -5.13
C LEU A 96 13.16 9.38 -4.49
N LEU A 97 12.68 9.34 -3.31
CA LEU A 97 12.50 8.12 -2.53
C LEU A 97 11.07 7.60 -2.63
#